data_74c10cfaa11583f144d3a16de9b9894a
#
_entry.id   74c10cfaa11583f144d3a16de9b9894a
#
_cell.length_a   1.000
_cell.length_b   1.000
_cell.length_c   1.000
_cell.angle_alpha   90.00
_cell.angle_beta   90.00
_cell.angle_gamma   90.00
#
_symmetry.space_group_name_H-M   'P 1'
#
loop_
_entity.id
_entity.type
_entity.pdbx_description
1 polymer ?
#
loop_
_entity_poly.entity_id
_entity_poly.type
_entity_poly.pdbx_seq_one_letter_code
_entity_poly.pdbx_strand_id
1 'polypeptide(L)'
;MAAERGGAVEGLAWLGRPPEAKASLLYRLLRLVVRFLIFVVFRFHIRTSGQEHLPKGGYLLVGAAHRGWMDPLVVMHAIPMEPRAWFLGSAPSTFTAPWREHLIHRLGGLLPVWRGGVGIEQHVESARAVIANGAVFAQMPEGTVSGPPGKVGPFRTGWAVIALRADAPILPLAMAGTEELYVGHRMASQVLPATSVRALAGLAPGAALPAAGSREEFALAHVMSDALAAILGPAVETLYPWTIDPPAHPRRLKRRLTWLLLRPGRLDRDA
;
A
#
# COMPACT_ATOMS: atom_id res chain seq x y z
N MET A 1 12.84 -11.37 -27.34
CA MET A 1 13.23 -10.14 -26.63
C MET A 1 12.57 -8.84 -27.13
N ALA A 2 11.92 -8.80 -28.30
CA ALA A 2 11.20 -7.60 -28.80
C ALA A 2 9.69 -7.59 -28.46
N ALA A 3 9.10 -8.73 -28.13
CA ALA A 3 7.67 -8.84 -27.79
C ALA A 3 7.31 -8.34 -26.37
N GLU A 4 8.29 -8.20 -25.47
CA GLU A 4 8.06 -7.77 -24.09
C GLU A 4 7.97 -6.24 -23.93
N ARG A 5 8.40 -5.45 -24.91
CA ARG A 5 8.34 -3.98 -24.83
C ARG A 5 6.97 -3.39 -25.20
N GLY A 6 6.12 -4.14 -25.89
CA GLY A 6 4.74 -3.74 -26.19
C GLY A 6 3.81 -3.78 -24.99
N GLY A 7 4.08 -4.65 -24.02
CA GLY A 7 3.23 -4.83 -22.83
C GLY A 7 3.27 -3.68 -21.83
N ALA A 8 4.22 -2.77 -21.93
CA ALA A 8 4.39 -1.68 -20.95
C ALA A 8 3.36 -0.55 -21.12
N VAL A 9 2.99 -0.22 -22.34
CA VAL A 9 1.94 0.78 -22.66
C VAL A 9 0.55 0.15 -22.53
N GLU A 10 0.44 -1.16 -22.70
CA GLU A 10 -0.76 -1.95 -22.48
C GLU A 10 -1.14 -2.04 -20.99
N GLY A 11 -0.24 -1.74 -20.08
CA GLY A 11 -0.46 -1.87 -18.62
C GLY A 11 -1.62 -1.04 -18.07
N LEU A 12 -2.02 0.05 -18.72
CA LEU A 12 -3.22 0.80 -18.38
C LEU A 12 -4.37 0.56 -19.38
N ALA A 13 -4.05 0.16 -20.61
CA ALA A 13 -5.07 -0.12 -21.64
C ALA A 13 -5.99 -1.28 -21.24
N TRP A 14 -5.49 -2.28 -20.48
CA TRP A 14 -6.29 -3.39 -20.00
C TRP A 14 -7.33 -2.98 -18.94
N LEU A 15 -7.15 -1.85 -18.27
CA LEU A 15 -8.19 -1.32 -17.37
C LEU A 15 -9.46 -0.93 -18.14
N GLY A 16 -9.39 -0.80 -19.47
CA GLY A 16 -10.52 -0.45 -20.34
C GLY A 16 -11.10 0.95 -20.09
N ARG A 17 -10.64 1.61 -19.03
CA ARG A 17 -11.04 2.97 -18.61
C ARG A 17 -10.00 3.53 -17.61
N PRO A 18 -9.88 4.88 -17.52
CA PRO A 18 -8.97 5.48 -16.54
C PRO A 18 -9.38 5.11 -15.11
N PRO A 19 -8.40 5.04 -14.19
CA PRO A 19 -8.67 4.81 -12.78
C PRO A 19 -9.58 5.88 -12.19
N GLU A 20 -10.74 5.49 -11.69
CA GLU A 20 -11.75 6.41 -11.17
C GLU A 20 -11.63 6.59 -9.65
N ALA A 21 -11.90 7.81 -9.17
CA ALA A 21 -12.02 8.11 -7.74
C ALA A 21 -13.33 7.58 -7.15
N LYS A 22 -14.38 7.45 -7.98
CA LYS A 22 -15.69 6.97 -7.57
C LYS A 22 -15.71 5.45 -7.43
N ALA A 23 -16.38 4.96 -6.40
CA ALA A 23 -16.57 3.54 -6.16
C ALA A 23 -17.77 3.00 -6.96
N SER A 24 -17.56 1.99 -7.81
CA SER A 24 -18.65 1.29 -8.47
C SER A 24 -19.55 0.57 -7.45
N LEU A 25 -20.81 0.27 -7.82
CA LEU A 25 -21.73 -0.46 -6.95
C LEU A 25 -21.14 -1.82 -6.52
N LEU A 26 -20.50 -2.53 -7.45
CA LEU A 26 -19.86 -3.82 -7.17
C LEU A 26 -18.72 -3.67 -6.15
N TYR A 27 -17.91 -2.61 -6.27
CA TYR A 27 -16.84 -2.33 -5.30
C TYR A 27 -17.41 -1.99 -3.91
N ARG A 28 -18.49 -1.22 -3.86
CA ARG A 28 -19.18 -0.88 -2.59
C ARG A 28 -19.70 -2.14 -1.92
N LEU A 29 -20.36 -3.02 -2.68
CA LEU A 29 -20.87 -4.29 -2.17
C LEU A 29 -19.73 -5.20 -1.66
N LEU A 30 -18.67 -5.35 -2.44
CA LEU A 30 -17.49 -6.12 -2.02
C LEU A 30 -16.90 -5.56 -0.72
N ARG A 31 -16.78 -4.24 -0.60
CA ARG A 31 -16.25 -3.60 0.61
C ARG A 31 -17.13 -3.86 1.83
N LEU A 32 -18.46 -3.90 1.66
CA LEU A 32 -19.40 -4.30 2.72
C LEU A 32 -19.22 -5.75 3.13
N VAL A 33 -19.10 -6.66 2.17
CA VAL A 33 -18.84 -8.10 2.43
C VAL A 33 -17.50 -8.27 3.16
N VAL A 34 -16.45 -7.61 2.70
CA VAL A 34 -15.13 -7.65 3.37
C VAL A 34 -15.23 -7.11 4.80
N ARG A 35 -15.93 -6.00 5.02
CA ARG A 35 -16.16 -5.46 6.37
C ARG A 35 -16.94 -6.44 7.25
N PHE A 36 -17.97 -7.07 6.73
CA PHE A 36 -18.70 -8.11 7.44
C PHE A 36 -17.78 -9.28 7.85
N LEU A 37 -16.98 -9.79 6.93
CA LEU A 37 -15.99 -10.84 7.21
C LEU A 37 -15.00 -10.40 8.29
N ILE A 38 -14.42 -9.21 8.18
CA ILE A 38 -13.45 -8.67 9.12
C ILE A 38 -14.05 -8.54 10.53
N PHE A 39 -15.19 -7.87 10.67
CA PHE A 39 -15.71 -7.49 11.97
C PHE A 39 -16.66 -8.52 12.60
N VAL A 40 -17.40 -9.29 11.79
CA VAL A 40 -18.39 -10.24 12.30
C VAL A 40 -17.84 -11.66 12.34
N VAL A 41 -17.26 -12.14 11.20
CA VAL A 41 -16.75 -13.52 11.12
C VAL A 41 -15.43 -13.66 11.85
N PHE A 42 -14.45 -12.84 11.49
CA PHE A 42 -13.11 -12.90 12.11
C PHE A 42 -13.03 -12.10 13.42
N ARG A 43 -13.99 -11.23 13.69
CA ARG A 43 -14.07 -10.40 14.91
C ARG A 43 -12.78 -9.59 15.13
N PHE A 44 -12.14 -9.12 14.06
CA PHE A 44 -10.95 -8.27 14.19
C PHE A 44 -11.31 -6.93 14.81
N HIS A 45 -10.43 -6.44 15.67
CA HIS A 45 -10.53 -5.11 16.28
C HIS A 45 -9.52 -4.19 15.58
N ILE A 46 -10.01 -3.33 14.71
CA ILE A 46 -9.16 -2.37 13.98
C ILE A 46 -9.40 -0.97 14.57
N ARG A 47 -8.33 -0.36 15.11
CA ARG A 47 -8.33 1.04 15.55
C ARG A 47 -7.68 1.90 14.48
N THR A 48 -8.32 3.03 14.15
CA THR A 48 -7.76 4.03 13.23
C THR A 48 -7.84 5.39 13.88
N SER A 49 -6.77 6.17 13.76
CA SER A 49 -6.68 7.56 14.23
C SER A 49 -6.09 8.46 13.14
N GLY A 50 -6.20 9.79 13.31
CA GLY A 50 -5.61 10.78 12.41
C GLY A 50 -6.36 10.96 11.10
N GLN A 51 -7.59 10.49 10.97
CA GLN A 51 -8.37 10.61 9.72
C GLN A 51 -8.68 12.07 9.33
N GLU A 52 -8.53 13.01 10.24
CA GLU A 52 -8.59 14.45 10.00
C GLU A 52 -7.47 14.96 9.07
N HIS A 53 -6.39 14.19 8.91
CA HIS A 53 -5.26 14.52 8.03
C HIS A 53 -5.45 14.10 6.57
N LEU A 54 -6.58 13.47 6.23
CA LEU A 54 -6.86 13.01 4.87
C LEU A 54 -6.93 14.18 3.88
N PRO A 55 -6.11 14.18 2.82
CA PRO A 55 -6.15 15.22 1.80
C PRO A 55 -7.48 15.20 1.03
N LYS A 56 -7.84 16.33 0.45
CA LYS A 56 -8.92 16.41 -0.54
C LYS A 56 -8.34 16.13 -1.93
N GLY A 57 -9.05 15.33 -2.74
CA GLY A 57 -8.62 14.98 -4.10
C GLY A 57 -7.69 13.79 -4.16
N GLY A 58 -6.89 13.72 -5.24
CA GLY A 58 -5.93 12.62 -5.44
C GLY A 58 -4.64 12.80 -4.65
N TYR A 59 -4.10 11.71 -4.11
CA TYR A 59 -2.85 11.72 -3.35
C TYR A 59 -2.14 10.36 -3.41
N LEU A 60 -0.86 10.38 -3.05
CA LEU A 60 -0.05 9.19 -2.85
C LEU A 60 -0.13 8.76 -1.38
N LEU A 61 -0.70 7.59 -1.11
CA LEU A 61 -0.67 6.98 0.22
C LEU A 61 0.55 6.06 0.33
N VAL A 62 1.36 6.26 1.36
CA VAL A 62 2.53 5.43 1.64
C VAL A 62 2.36 4.78 3.00
N GLY A 63 2.05 3.47 3.00
CA GLY A 63 1.74 2.70 4.19
C GLY A 63 2.91 1.83 4.67
N ALA A 64 3.18 1.81 5.97
CA ALA A 64 4.11 0.90 6.65
C ALA A 64 3.55 0.52 8.05
N ALA A 65 3.87 -0.64 8.62
CA ALA A 65 4.78 -1.67 8.15
C ALA A 65 4.06 -2.68 7.25
N HIS A 66 4.75 -3.14 6.18
CA HIS A 66 4.19 -4.15 5.26
C HIS A 66 4.44 -5.56 5.80
N ARG A 67 3.36 -6.24 6.21
CA ARG A 67 3.42 -7.57 6.85
C ARG A 67 2.69 -8.65 6.08
N GLY A 68 1.80 -8.29 5.17
CA GLY A 68 1.08 -9.30 4.42
C GLY A 68 -0.05 -8.76 3.55
N TRP A 69 -0.86 -9.68 3.07
CA TRP A 69 -1.99 -9.37 2.21
C TRP A 69 -3.14 -8.65 2.95
N MET A 70 -3.12 -8.63 4.29
CA MET A 70 -4.09 -7.89 5.09
C MET A 70 -3.87 -6.37 5.07
N ASP A 71 -2.65 -5.91 4.79
CA ASP A 71 -2.32 -4.48 4.83
C ASP A 71 -3.21 -3.63 3.92
N PRO A 72 -3.52 -4.01 2.67
CA PRO A 72 -4.49 -3.29 1.86
C PRO A 72 -5.88 -3.17 2.48
N LEU A 73 -6.31 -4.15 3.28
CA LEU A 73 -7.60 -4.10 3.97
C LEU A 73 -7.57 -3.12 5.14
N VAL A 74 -6.45 -3.04 5.86
CA VAL A 74 -6.23 -2.02 6.92
C VAL A 74 -6.17 -0.63 6.30
N VAL A 75 -5.46 -0.45 5.18
CA VAL A 75 -5.47 0.81 4.42
C VAL A 75 -6.89 1.20 4.03
N MET A 76 -7.64 0.27 3.42
CA MET A 76 -9.04 0.52 3.03
C MET A 76 -9.94 0.82 4.23
N HIS A 77 -9.61 0.33 5.43
CA HIS A 77 -10.34 0.69 6.65
C HIS A 77 -9.98 2.10 7.12
N ALA A 78 -8.72 2.50 7.00
CA ALA A 78 -8.21 3.81 7.45
C ALA A 78 -8.72 4.99 6.59
N ILE A 79 -9.00 4.75 5.31
CA ILE A 79 -9.44 5.80 4.38
C ILE A 79 -10.93 5.64 4.03
N PRO A 80 -11.62 6.71 3.59
CA PRO A 80 -13.00 6.63 3.13
C PRO A 80 -13.14 5.74 1.89
N MET A 81 -14.38 5.44 1.52
CA MET A 81 -14.67 4.67 0.32
C MET A 81 -14.34 5.46 -0.96
N GLU A 82 -14.47 6.78 -0.87
CA GLU A 82 -14.15 7.75 -1.92
C GLU A 82 -13.34 8.89 -1.30
N PRO A 83 -12.24 9.28 -1.93
CA PRO A 83 -11.70 8.77 -3.20
C PRO A 83 -11.17 7.33 -3.06
N ARG A 84 -11.38 6.56 -4.13
CA ARG A 84 -11.04 5.13 -4.17
C ARG A 84 -9.53 4.91 -4.17
N ALA A 85 -9.07 3.89 -3.43
CA ALA A 85 -7.67 3.48 -3.45
C ALA A 85 -7.36 2.49 -4.58
N TRP A 86 -6.19 2.68 -5.20
CA TRP A 86 -5.57 1.81 -6.19
C TRP A 86 -4.21 1.36 -5.67
N PHE A 87 -4.01 0.04 -5.62
CA PHE A 87 -2.81 -0.58 -5.06
C PHE A 87 -1.93 -1.17 -6.15
N LEU A 88 -0.63 -1.20 -5.93
CA LEU A 88 0.28 -2.01 -6.71
C LEU A 88 0.21 -3.47 -6.24
N GLY A 89 -0.04 -4.39 -7.15
CA GLY A 89 -0.10 -5.83 -6.88
C GLY A 89 0.88 -6.61 -7.74
N SER A 90 1.58 -7.59 -7.14
CA SER A 90 2.49 -8.46 -7.88
C SER A 90 1.74 -9.24 -8.96
N ALA A 91 2.02 -8.97 -10.23
CA ALA A 91 1.34 -9.60 -11.36
C ALA A 91 1.46 -11.13 -11.34
N PRO A 92 2.64 -11.74 -11.16
CA PRO A 92 2.78 -13.20 -11.14
C PRO A 92 2.00 -13.91 -10.04
N SER A 93 1.68 -13.21 -8.93
CA SER A 93 0.96 -13.83 -7.81
C SER A 93 -0.53 -13.51 -7.81
N THR A 94 -0.94 -12.41 -8.41
CA THR A 94 -2.31 -11.89 -8.35
C THR A 94 -3.12 -12.29 -9.58
N PHE A 95 -2.50 -12.29 -10.77
CA PHE A 95 -3.14 -12.53 -12.06
C PHE A 95 -2.90 -13.95 -12.60
N THR A 96 -2.89 -14.94 -11.72
CA THR A 96 -2.54 -16.33 -12.06
C THR A 96 -3.68 -17.13 -12.67
N ALA A 97 -4.91 -16.62 -12.67
CA ALA A 97 -6.06 -17.33 -13.20
C ALA A 97 -7.01 -16.36 -13.94
N PRO A 98 -7.59 -16.73 -15.10
CA PRO A 98 -8.46 -15.87 -15.91
C PRO A 98 -9.64 -15.27 -15.13
N TRP A 99 -10.24 -16.03 -14.22
CA TRP A 99 -11.34 -15.52 -13.40
C TRP A 99 -10.91 -14.43 -12.42
N ARG A 100 -9.66 -14.48 -11.90
CA ARG A 100 -9.08 -13.44 -11.02
C ARG A 100 -8.82 -12.17 -11.82
N GLU A 101 -8.26 -12.30 -13.01
CA GLU A 101 -8.04 -11.19 -13.91
C GLU A 101 -9.37 -10.49 -14.24
N HIS A 102 -10.39 -11.27 -14.66
CA HIS A 102 -11.72 -10.73 -14.94
C HIS A 102 -12.35 -10.02 -13.71
N LEU A 103 -12.20 -10.60 -12.52
CA LEU A 103 -12.70 -9.99 -11.29
C LEU A 103 -11.98 -8.68 -10.97
N ILE A 104 -10.65 -8.66 -11.12
CA ILE A 104 -9.84 -7.47 -10.89
C ILE A 104 -10.19 -6.38 -11.91
N HIS A 105 -10.39 -6.72 -13.17
CA HIS A 105 -10.88 -5.80 -14.21
C HIS A 105 -12.21 -5.15 -13.83
N ARG A 106 -13.15 -5.94 -13.34
CA ARG A 106 -14.48 -5.43 -12.94
C ARG A 106 -14.45 -4.61 -11.66
N LEU A 107 -13.71 -5.09 -10.67
CA LEU A 107 -13.59 -4.42 -9.38
C LEU A 107 -12.65 -3.23 -9.47
N GLY A 108 -11.54 -3.35 -10.24
CA GLY A 108 -10.44 -2.39 -10.26
C GLY A 108 -9.75 -2.28 -8.89
N GLY A 109 -8.88 -1.28 -8.74
CA GLY A 109 -8.19 -1.02 -7.48
C GLY A 109 -6.87 -1.77 -7.31
N LEU A 110 -6.49 -2.62 -8.26
CA LEU A 110 -5.18 -3.26 -8.35
C LEU A 110 -4.53 -2.94 -9.70
N LEU A 111 -3.28 -2.48 -9.63
CA LEU A 111 -2.42 -2.22 -10.78
C LEU A 111 -1.30 -3.26 -10.80
N PRO A 112 -1.07 -3.95 -11.92
CA PRO A 112 -0.09 -5.02 -11.99
C PRO A 112 1.34 -4.49 -11.89
N VAL A 113 2.18 -5.19 -11.14
CA VAL A 113 3.63 -4.96 -11.06
C VAL A 113 4.36 -6.21 -11.50
N TRP A 114 5.17 -6.10 -12.55
CA TRP A 114 6.11 -7.14 -12.97
C TRP A 114 7.49 -6.83 -12.42
N ARG A 115 8.01 -7.68 -11.55
CA ARG A 115 9.37 -7.52 -11.01
C ARG A 115 10.37 -7.88 -12.10
N GLY A 116 11.30 -6.97 -12.41
CA GLY A 116 12.43 -7.23 -13.30
C GLY A 116 12.21 -6.97 -14.81
N GLY A 117 11.01 -6.56 -15.24
CA GLY A 117 10.75 -6.38 -16.68
C GLY A 117 10.21 -5.01 -17.08
N VAL A 118 9.53 -4.31 -16.19
CA VAL A 118 8.89 -3.02 -16.47
C VAL A 118 9.60 -1.93 -15.71
N GLY A 119 10.04 -0.91 -16.45
CA GLY A 119 10.71 0.24 -15.85
C GLY A 119 9.81 1.02 -14.89
N ILE A 120 10.43 1.80 -14.02
CA ILE A 120 9.77 2.69 -13.06
C ILE A 120 8.76 3.63 -13.75
N GLU A 121 8.95 3.91 -15.03
CA GLU A 121 8.11 4.80 -15.84
C GLU A 121 6.63 4.38 -15.85
N GLN A 122 6.36 3.07 -16.00
CA GLN A 122 4.98 2.57 -15.99
C GLN A 122 4.30 2.81 -14.63
N HIS A 123 5.03 2.64 -13.53
CA HIS A 123 4.49 2.91 -12.21
C HIS A 123 4.23 4.39 -11.98
N VAL A 124 5.10 5.26 -12.52
CA VAL A 124 4.92 6.71 -12.50
C VAL A 124 3.69 7.12 -13.31
N GLU A 125 3.53 6.61 -14.53
CA GLU A 125 2.35 6.87 -15.35
C GLU A 125 1.06 6.40 -14.68
N SER A 126 1.09 5.21 -14.08
CA SER A 126 -0.04 4.68 -13.31
C SER A 126 -0.39 5.58 -12.13
N ALA A 127 0.60 6.03 -11.37
CA ALA A 127 0.40 6.92 -10.24
C ALA A 127 -0.18 8.27 -10.68
N ARG A 128 0.38 8.87 -11.73
CA ARG A 128 -0.12 10.13 -12.31
C ARG A 128 -1.58 10.00 -12.77
N ALA A 129 -1.90 8.92 -13.49
CA ALA A 129 -3.25 8.68 -13.96
C ALA A 129 -4.25 8.53 -12.80
N VAL A 130 -3.90 7.76 -11.76
CA VAL A 130 -4.74 7.59 -10.57
C VAL A 130 -4.97 8.93 -9.87
N ILE A 131 -3.90 9.66 -9.59
CA ILE A 131 -3.93 10.92 -8.82
C ILE A 131 -4.64 12.04 -9.62
N ALA A 132 -4.37 12.16 -10.92
CA ALA A 132 -5.02 13.15 -11.78
C ALA A 132 -6.53 12.95 -11.87
N ASN A 133 -7.01 11.71 -11.75
CA ASN A 133 -8.44 11.40 -11.67
C ASN A 133 -9.03 11.57 -10.25
N GLY A 134 -8.26 12.14 -9.32
CA GLY A 134 -8.70 12.38 -7.95
C GLY A 134 -8.75 11.15 -7.06
N ALA A 135 -8.17 10.02 -7.50
CA ALA A 135 -8.11 8.76 -6.75
C ALA A 135 -6.84 8.67 -5.89
N VAL A 136 -6.80 7.68 -4.99
CA VAL A 136 -5.65 7.43 -4.11
C VAL A 136 -4.75 6.37 -4.75
N PHE A 137 -3.48 6.70 -4.94
CA PHE A 137 -2.46 5.71 -5.31
C PHE A 137 -1.76 5.21 -4.04
N ALA A 138 -1.97 3.96 -3.69
CA ALA A 138 -1.48 3.38 -2.44
C ALA A 138 -0.36 2.38 -2.68
N GLN A 139 0.73 2.52 -1.93
CA GLN A 139 1.87 1.60 -2.00
C GLN A 139 2.55 1.42 -0.65
N MET A 140 3.31 0.33 -0.54
CA MET A 140 4.13 0.01 0.62
C MET A 140 5.61 0.29 0.29
N PRO A 141 6.30 1.19 1.03
CA PRO A 141 7.65 1.63 0.69
C PRO A 141 8.69 0.52 0.85
N GLU A 142 8.40 -0.49 1.64
CA GLU A 142 9.25 -1.67 1.83
C GLU A 142 9.32 -2.55 0.57
N GLY A 143 8.30 -2.51 -0.29
CA GLY A 143 8.20 -3.25 -1.55
C GLY A 143 8.06 -4.77 -1.41
N THR A 144 8.31 -5.30 -0.22
CA THR A 144 8.11 -6.71 0.16
C THR A 144 7.72 -6.77 1.63
N VAL A 145 7.09 -7.87 2.03
CA VAL A 145 6.92 -8.15 3.47
C VAL A 145 8.29 -8.23 4.12
N SER A 146 8.57 -7.37 5.10
CA SER A 146 9.90 -7.23 5.69
C SER A 146 9.89 -6.67 7.11
N GLY A 147 11.00 -6.86 7.82
CA GLY A 147 11.26 -6.35 9.17
C GLY A 147 10.61 -7.15 10.30
N PRO A 148 11.06 -6.97 11.54
CA PRO A 148 10.51 -7.62 12.72
C PRO A 148 9.15 -7.02 13.12
N PRO A 149 8.31 -7.74 13.88
CA PRO A 149 7.04 -7.22 14.39
C PRO A 149 7.19 -5.88 15.10
N GLY A 150 6.26 -4.96 14.84
CA GLY A 150 6.25 -3.64 15.48
C GLY A 150 7.30 -2.66 14.99
N LYS A 151 8.05 -2.97 13.93
CA LYS A 151 9.05 -2.07 13.34
C LYS A 151 8.85 -1.96 11.83
N VAL A 152 9.22 -0.86 11.23
CA VAL A 152 9.28 -0.74 9.77
C VAL A 152 10.49 -1.51 9.23
N GLY A 153 10.33 -2.11 8.06
CA GLY A 153 11.45 -2.67 7.31
C GLY A 153 12.23 -1.57 6.55
N PRO A 154 13.33 -1.93 5.87
CA PRO A 154 14.07 -0.96 5.06
C PRO A 154 13.21 -0.48 3.89
N PHE A 155 13.13 0.85 3.72
CA PHE A 155 12.40 1.44 2.61
C PHE A 155 13.21 1.40 1.33
N ARG A 156 12.55 1.04 0.23
CA ARG A 156 13.12 1.13 -1.11
C ARG A 156 12.84 2.50 -1.70
N THR A 157 13.68 2.96 -2.60
CA THR A 157 13.56 4.30 -3.20
C THR A 157 12.49 4.43 -4.29
N GLY A 158 11.98 3.31 -4.80
CA GLY A 158 11.01 3.32 -5.91
C GLY A 158 9.76 4.14 -5.66
N TRP A 159 9.21 4.13 -4.44
CA TRP A 159 8.07 4.95 -4.06
C TRP A 159 8.40 6.45 -4.12
N ALA A 160 9.61 6.83 -3.70
CA ALA A 160 10.06 8.23 -3.68
C ALA A 160 10.31 8.75 -5.10
N VAL A 161 10.84 7.92 -6.01
CA VAL A 161 10.94 8.27 -7.43
C VAL A 161 9.56 8.50 -8.04
N ILE A 162 8.58 7.63 -7.72
CA ILE A 162 7.18 7.82 -8.16
C ILE A 162 6.64 9.14 -7.60
N ALA A 163 6.88 9.43 -6.33
CA ALA A 163 6.42 10.66 -5.67
C ALA A 163 7.04 11.91 -6.30
N LEU A 164 8.38 11.91 -6.52
CA LEU A 164 9.09 13.01 -7.18
C LEU A 164 8.52 13.32 -8.56
N ARG A 165 8.28 12.30 -9.36
CA ARG A 165 7.79 12.47 -10.73
C ARG A 165 6.29 12.77 -10.82
N ALA A 166 5.50 12.33 -9.86
CA ALA A 166 4.08 12.64 -9.79
C ALA A 166 3.79 14.02 -9.17
N ASP A 167 4.71 14.55 -8.38
CA ASP A 167 4.60 15.82 -7.62
C ASP A 167 3.26 15.94 -6.88
N ALA A 168 2.88 14.89 -6.18
CA ALA A 168 1.59 14.77 -5.52
C ALA A 168 1.69 14.87 -3.99
N PRO A 169 0.61 15.26 -3.29
CA PRO A 169 0.56 15.16 -1.84
C PRO A 169 0.83 13.73 -1.37
N ILE A 170 1.64 13.57 -0.34
CA ILE A 170 1.98 12.29 0.26
C ILE A 170 1.27 12.17 1.60
N LEU A 171 0.53 11.06 1.77
CA LEU A 171 -0.13 10.72 3.03
C LEU A 171 0.58 9.52 3.67
N PRO A 172 1.35 9.73 4.74
CA PRO A 172 1.94 8.64 5.48
C PRO A 172 0.88 7.92 6.32
N LEU A 173 0.90 6.57 6.32
CA LEU A 173 0.01 5.71 7.10
C LEU A 173 0.84 4.68 7.87
N ALA A 174 0.86 4.79 9.20
CA ALA A 174 1.43 3.75 10.05
C ALA A 174 0.42 2.64 10.30
N MET A 175 0.89 1.38 10.28
CA MET A 175 0.08 0.20 10.54
C MET A 175 0.82 -0.78 11.43
N ALA A 176 0.08 -1.51 12.28
CA ALA A 176 0.63 -2.56 13.13
C ALA A 176 -0.39 -3.69 13.34
N GLY A 177 0.10 -4.90 13.61
CA GLY A 177 -0.71 -6.05 13.96
C GLY A 177 -1.19 -6.88 12.76
N THR A 178 -0.64 -6.70 11.57
CA THR A 178 -1.02 -7.49 10.38
C THR A 178 -0.09 -8.69 10.14
N GLU A 179 0.90 -8.88 10.98
CA GLU A 179 1.86 -10.01 10.95
C GLU A 179 1.28 -11.34 11.42
N GLU A 180 0.28 -11.29 12.30
CA GLU A 180 -0.43 -12.47 12.81
C GLU A 180 -1.93 -12.30 12.57
N LEU A 181 -2.63 -13.41 12.24
CA LEU A 181 -4.08 -13.40 12.01
C LEU A 181 -4.76 -14.52 12.76
N TYR A 182 -5.65 -14.18 13.66
CA TYR A 182 -6.52 -15.10 14.39
C TYR A 182 -7.83 -14.40 14.80
N VAL A 183 -8.86 -15.16 15.10
CA VAL A 183 -10.17 -14.59 15.47
C VAL A 183 -10.03 -13.67 16.68
N GLY A 184 -10.54 -12.46 16.56
CA GLY A 184 -10.46 -11.43 17.61
C GLY A 184 -9.14 -10.65 17.64
N HIS A 185 -8.27 -10.83 16.62
CA HIS A 185 -6.99 -10.13 16.57
C HIS A 185 -7.15 -8.60 16.51
N ARG A 186 -6.15 -7.90 17.06
CA ARG A 186 -6.11 -6.44 17.12
C ARG A 186 -5.15 -5.90 16.08
N MET A 187 -5.60 -4.91 15.32
CA MET A 187 -4.80 -4.18 14.33
C MET A 187 -4.97 -2.69 14.57
N ALA A 188 -3.94 -1.92 14.34
CA ALA A 188 -3.99 -0.47 14.49
C ALA A 188 -3.45 0.23 13.25
N SER A 189 -4.01 1.39 12.95
CA SER A 189 -3.48 2.30 11.93
C SER A 189 -3.58 3.75 12.39
N GLN A 190 -2.63 4.56 11.92
CA GLN A 190 -2.61 5.99 12.16
C GLN A 190 -2.29 6.72 10.86
N VAL A 191 -3.22 7.56 10.45
CA VAL A 191 -3.02 8.52 9.37
C VAL A 191 -2.21 9.68 9.95
N LEU A 192 -1.06 9.95 9.35
CA LEU A 192 -0.19 11.05 9.78
C LEU A 192 -0.45 12.29 8.91
N PRO A 193 -0.01 13.49 9.34
CA PRO A 193 -0.19 14.70 8.56
C PRO A 193 0.36 14.53 7.14
N ALA A 194 -0.45 14.95 6.17
CA ALA A 194 -0.04 14.96 4.77
C ALA A 194 1.15 15.91 4.58
N THR A 195 2.06 15.50 3.70
CA THR A 195 3.29 16.26 3.40
C THR A 195 3.48 16.42 1.90
N SER A 196 4.35 17.31 1.49
CA SER A 196 4.74 17.46 0.09
C SER A 196 6.03 16.72 -0.23
N VAL A 197 6.23 16.43 -1.51
CA VAL A 197 7.49 15.88 -2.03
C VAL A 197 8.67 16.77 -1.63
N ARG A 198 8.54 18.09 -1.77
CA ARG A 198 9.59 19.06 -1.45
C ARG A 198 9.93 19.04 0.03
N ALA A 199 8.94 18.99 0.91
CA ALA A 199 9.17 18.94 2.35
C ALA A 199 9.94 17.67 2.77
N LEU A 200 9.57 16.49 2.23
CA LEU A 200 10.30 15.24 2.50
C LEU A 200 11.71 15.23 1.88
N ALA A 201 11.88 15.88 0.72
CA ALA A 201 13.19 16.01 0.07
C ALA A 201 14.08 17.09 0.69
N GLY A 202 13.61 17.86 1.68
CA GLY A 202 14.34 18.98 2.26
C GLY A 202 14.51 20.17 1.32
N LEU A 203 13.63 20.31 0.32
CA LEU A 203 13.67 21.38 -0.66
C LEU A 203 12.77 22.56 -0.24
N ALA A 204 13.14 23.77 -0.66
CA ALA A 204 12.30 24.94 -0.47
C ALA A 204 10.95 24.80 -1.19
N PRO A 205 9.88 25.43 -0.67
CA PRO A 205 8.60 25.48 -1.37
C PRO A 205 8.78 26.09 -2.77
N GLY A 206 8.25 25.42 -3.81
CA GLY A 206 8.39 25.87 -5.19
C GLY A 206 9.72 25.57 -5.89
N ALA A 207 10.68 24.96 -5.20
CA ALA A 207 11.92 24.52 -5.84
C ALA A 207 11.62 23.56 -7.00
N ALA A 208 12.41 23.64 -8.07
CA ALA A 208 12.32 22.70 -9.18
C ALA A 208 12.67 21.29 -8.71
N LEU A 209 11.94 20.30 -9.20
CA LEU A 209 12.26 18.91 -8.96
C LEU A 209 13.32 18.43 -9.96
N PRO A 210 14.15 17.45 -9.59
CA PRO A 210 15.22 16.96 -10.43
C PRO A 210 14.70 16.34 -11.74
N ALA A 211 15.54 16.33 -12.76
CA ALA A 211 15.22 15.67 -14.01
C ALA A 211 15.09 14.15 -13.79
N ALA A 212 14.14 13.53 -14.47
CA ALA A 212 13.89 12.09 -14.40
C ALA A 212 15.15 11.28 -14.80
N GLY A 213 15.52 10.29 -13.99
CA GLY A 213 16.69 9.44 -14.20
C GLY A 213 18.03 10.08 -13.83
N SER A 214 18.01 11.32 -13.27
CA SER A 214 19.25 11.99 -12.85
C SER A 214 19.81 11.42 -11.54
N ARG A 215 21.10 11.61 -11.30
CA ARG A 215 21.73 11.26 -10.01
C ARG A 215 21.09 12.02 -8.85
N GLU A 216 20.67 13.23 -9.08
CA GLU A 216 19.98 14.06 -8.10
C GLU A 216 18.62 13.49 -7.70
N GLU A 217 17.82 12.99 -8.66
CA GLU A 217 16.56 12.31 -8.38
C GLU A 217 16.76 11.11 -7.45
N PHE A 218 17.75 10.26 -7.73
CA PHE A 218 18.05 9.10 -6.88
C PHE A 218 18.58 9.51 -5.50
N ALA A 219 19.40 10.54 -5.40
CA ALA A 219 19.87 11.05 -4.13
C ALA A 219 18.71 11.58 -3.27
N LEU A 220 17.81 12.38 -3.86
CA LEU A 220 16.62 12.87 -3.16
C LEU A 220 15.65 11.73 -2.80
N ALA A 221 15.52 10.71 -3.64
CA ALA A 221 14.69 9.54 -3.32
C ALA A 221 15.19 8.78 -2.07
N HIS A 222 16.51 8.73 -1.85
CA HIS A 222 17.08 8.20 -0.60
C HIS A 222 16.76 9.10 0.59
N VAL A 223 17.00 10.41 0.47
CA VAL A 223 16.66 11.38 1.53
C VAL A 223 15.19 11.29 1.93
N MET A 224 14.28 11.22 0.95
CA MET A 224 12.85 11.07 1.19
C MET A 224 12.51 9.75 1.88
N SER A 225 13.19 8.66 1.51
CA SER A 225 12.95 7.34 2.11
C SER A 225 13.37 7.32 3.58
N ASP A 226 14.51 7.91 3.89
CA ASP A 226 15.00 8.04 5.26
C ASP A 226 14.12 8.97 6.11
N ALA A 227 13.71 10.11 5.54
CA ALA A 227 12.80 11.06 6.20
C ALA A 227 11.44 10.40 6.50
N LEU A 228 10.87 9.65 5.55
CA LEU A 228 9.61 8.96 5.74
C LEU A 228 9.72 7.81 6.75
N ALA A 229 10.83 7.07 6.75
CA ALA A 229 11.11 6.03 7.74
C ALA A 229 11.22 6.61 9.16
N ALA A 230 11.85 7.78 9.30
CA ALA A 230 11.95 8.51 10.57
C ALA A 230 10.57 8.98 11.10
N ILE A 231 9.61 9.22 10.20
CA ILE A 231 8.23 9.59 10.56
C ILE A 231 7.41 8.34 10.91
N LEU A 232 7.47 7.30 10.07
CA LEU A 232 6.62 6.11 10.21
C LEU A 232 7.11 5.14 11.29
N GLY A 233 8.42 5.02 11.51
CA GLY A 233 9.00 4.12 12.49
C GLY A 233 8.44 4.31 13.90
N PRO A 234 8.57 5.50 14.51
CA PRO A 234 8.03 5.79 15.83
C PRO A 234 6.50 5.60 15.93
N ALA A 235 5.77 5.94 14.85
CA ALA A 235 4.32 5.76 14.82
C ALA A 235 3.93 4.27 14.85
N VAL A 236 4.60 3.42 14.10
CA VAL A 236 4.40 1.96 14.12
C VAL A 236 4.75 1.39 15.49
N GLU A 237 5.88 1.79 16.09
CA GLU A 237 6.28 1.37 17.42
C GLU A 237 5.27 1.78 18.49
N THR A 238 4.67 2.94 18.37
CA THR A 238 3.61 3.43 19.28
C THR A 238 2.30 2.63 19.15
N LEU A 239 1.95 2.20 17.93
CA LEU A 239 0.73 1.42 17.68
C LEU A 239 0.87 -0.04 18.13
N TYR A 240 2.06 -0.62 18.00
CA TYR A 240 2.29 -2.04 18.14
C TYR A 240 1.88 -2.64 19.49
N PRO A 241 2.18 -2.02 20.67
CA PRO A 241 1.80 -2.58 21.98
C PRO A 241 0.31 -2.86 22.13
N TRP A 242 -0.55 -2.06 21.49
CA TRP A 242 -1.99 -2.30 21.54
C TRP A 242 -2.41 -3.54 20.74
N THR A 243 -1.64 -3.95 19.73
CA THR A 243 -1.95 -5.10 18.87
C THR A 243 -1.55 -6.43 19.51
N ILE A 244 -0.66 -6.38 20.53
CA ILE A 244 -0.23 -7.56 21.27
C ILE A 244 -1.36 -8.01 22.19
N ASP A 245 -1.76 -9.27 22.09
CA ASP A 245 -2.76 -9.81 23.00
C ASP A 245 -2.22 -10.00 24.40
N PRO A 246 -3.06 -9.81 25.41
CA PRO A 246 -2.73 -10.19 26.76
C PRO A 246 -2.40 -11.69 26.84
N PRO A 247 -1.48 -12.11 27.72
CA PRO A 247 -0.95 -13.48 27.82
C PRO A 247 -1.99 -14.60 27.99
N ALA A 248 -3.22 -14.25 28.35
CA ALA A 248 -4.32 -15.17 28.63
C ALA A 248 -4.96 -15.83 27.39
N HIS A 249 -4.64 -15.38 26.17
CA HIS A 249 -5.20 -15.99 24.95
C HIS A 249 -4.33 -17.12 24.43
N PRO A 250 -4.88 -18.36 24.34
CA PRO A 250 -4.08 -19.53 23.97
C PRO A 250 -3.54 -19.40 22.52
N ARG A 251 -2.23 -19.34 22.39
CA ARG A 251 -1.47 -19.30 21.12
C ARG A 251 -1.87 -20.37 20.09
N ARG A 252 -2.61 -21.41 20.49
CA ARG A 252 -2.99 -22.55 19.63
C ARG A 252 -4.00 -22.18 18.53
N LEU A 253 -4.90 -21.24 18.76
CA LEU A 253 -5.83 -20.74 17.71
C LEU A 253 -5.12 -19.81 16.73
N LYS A 254 -4.14 -19.02 17.19
CA LYS A 254 -3.34 -18.12 16.37
C LYS A 254 -2.67 -18.84 15.19
N ARG A 255 -2.00 -19.98 15.45
CA ARG A 255 -1.31 -20.75 14.39
C ARG A 255 -2.23 -21.34 13.34
N ARG A 256 -3.48 -21.69 13.65
CA ARG A 256 -4.40 -22.32 12.69
C ARG A 256 -4.94 -21.36 11.64
N LEU A 257 -5.22 -20.10 11.98
CA LEU A 257 -5.73 -19.11 11.04
C LEU A 257 -4.62 -18.46 10.21
N THR A 258 -3.47 -18.22 10.80
CA THR A 258 -2.29 -17.72 10.08
C THR A 258 -1.85 -18.72 8.99
N TRP A 259 -1.95 -20.02 9.25
CA TRP A 259 -1.67 -21.07 8.24
C TRP A 259 -2.65 -21.08 7.07
N LEU A 260 -3.95 -20.85 7.30
CA LEU A 260 -4.97 -20.73 6.25
C LEU A 260 -4.76 -19.47 5.37
N LEU A 261 -4.11 -18.45 5.91
CA LEU A 261 -3.97 -17.13 5.30
C LEU A 261 -2.56 -16.89 4.72
N LEU A 262 -1.56 -17.61 5.20
CA LEU A 262 -0.19 -17.58 4.67
C LEU A 262 0.00 -18.77 3.72
N ARG A 263 0.36 -18.52 2.46
CA ARG A 263 0.75 -19.62 1.55
C ARG A 263 1.90 -20.40 2.17
N PRO A 264 1.79 -21.75 2.35
CA PRO A 264 2.92 -22.56 2.76
C PRO A 264 4.07 -22.38 1.76
N GLY A 265 5.28 -22.13 2.22
CA GLY A 265 6.49 -22.04 1.41
C GLY A 265 7.12 -20.65 1.30
N ARG A 266 6.59 -19.60 1.95
CA ARG A 266 7.22 -18.28 1.96
C ARG A 266 7.99 -17.94 3.24
N LEU A 267 7.70 -18.64 4.35
CA LEU A 267 8.39 -18.43 5.62
C LEU A 267 9.77 -19.13 5.69
N ASP A 268 10.03 -20.14 4.82
CA ASP A 268 11.27 -20.92 4.85
C ASP A 268 12.34 -20.43 3.86
N ARG A 269 12.11 -19.33 3.12
CA ARG A 269 13.07 -18.82 2.13
C ARG A 269 13.82 -17.56 2.56
N ASP A 270 13.43 -16.95 3.67
CA ASP A 270 14.03 -15.70 4.19
C ASP A 270 14.45 -15.84 5.67
N ALA A 271 14.63 -17.07 6.16
CA ALA A 271 15.22 -17.37 7.45
C ALA A 271 16.73 -17.63 7.33
#